data_d9bb8e95750714f36dd3580212ad078f
#
_entry.id   d9bb8e95750714f36dd3580212ad078f
#
_cell.length_a   1.000
_cell.length_b   1.000
_cell.length_c   1.000
_cell.angle_alpha   90.00
_cell.angle_beta   90.00
_cell.angle_gamma   90.00
#
_symmetry.space_group_name_H-M   'P 1'
#
loop_
_entity.id
_entity.type
_entity.pdbx_description
1 polymer ?
#
loop_
_entity_poly.entity_id
_entity_poly.type
_entity_poly.pdbx_seq_one_letter_code
_entity_poly.pdbx_strand_id
1 'polypeptide(L)'
;MKLAALATLFVPGMAFAAWTTTDFPAFTEEGTGRFISQKVVEKGTRPLQLNFDQQCWQPSGGIKLNQMLSMEPCRGTPPQWRIFRQGLYTLEVDTRSGTPTMMISLEEKETSAAAPQIRQCPKWDGKPLTIDVSKTFAEGSKVRDFYSGNVATVRGGKITLQPAFGSNGLLLLERAETAAPAPFDWHNATVYFVLTDRFVNGNPANDNSYGRHKDGMQEIGTFHGGDLQGLTSKLDYLQQMGVNALWISSPLEQIHGWVGGGTKGDFPHYAYHGYYTQDWSKLDANMGTEADLRRLVDEAHKRGIRILFDVVMNHAGYATLADMQEFQFGSLYLQGDELKKTLGERWTDWKPGAGQTWHSFNDYINFSDKAGWEKWWGKKW
;
A
#
# COMPACT_ATOMS: atom_id res chain seq x y z
N MET A 1 -16.61 11.50 -53.83
CA MET A 1 -16.35 12.39 -52.72
C MET A 1 -14.93 12.16 -52.22
N LYS A 2 -14.16 13.21 -52.16
CA LYS A 2 -12.69 13.20 -52.25
C LYS A 2 -12.04 12.78 -50.93
N LEU A 3 -11.22 11.70 -50.97
CA LEU A 3 -10.19 11.43 -49.98
C LEU A 3 -9.08 12.49 -50.15
N ALA A 4 -8.76 13.20 -49.08
CA ALA A 4 -7.58 14.03 -48.99
C ALA A 4 -6.45 13.16 -48.43
N ALA A 5 -5.48 12.83 -49.27
CA ALA A 5 -4.21 12.23 -48.90
C ALA A 5 -3.34 13.31 -48.25
N LEU A 6 -2.98 13.18 -46.98
CA LEU A 6 -1.91 13.95 -46.36
C LEU A 6 -0.57 13.37 -46.86
N ALA A 7 0.09 14.13 -47.67
CA ALA A 7 1.48 13.86 -48.10
C ALA A 7 2.40 14.22 -46.92
N THR A 8 3.06 13.21 -46.33
CA THR A 8 4.15 13.40 -45.40
C THR A 8 5.38 13.87 -46.20
N LEU A 9 5.80 15.12 -46.02
CA LEU A 9 7.06 15.61 -46.53
C LEU A 9 8.20 14.89 -45.79
N PHE A 10 8.88 14.03 -46.51
CA PHE A 10 10.17 13.49 -46.12
C PHE A 10 11.23 14.59 -46.32
N VAL A 11 11.79 15.13 -45.25
CA VAL A 11 13.00 15.95 -45.28
C VAL A 11 14.17 15.01 -45.07
N PRO A 12 15.03 14.77 -46.09
CA PRO A 12 16.22 13.95 -45.90
C PRO A 12 17.30 14.80 -45.25
N GLY A 13 17.75 14.40 -44.06
CA GLY A 13 19.00 14.94 -43.52
C GLY A 13 19.08 15.30 -42.05
N MET A 14 18.20 14.84 -41.18
CA MET A 14 18.48 14.85 -39.74
C MET A 14 18.44 13.43 -39.20
N ALA A 15 19.63 12.82 -39.02
CA ALA A 15 19.74 11.64 -38.18
C ALA A 15 19.42 12.05 -36.77
N PHE A 16 18.24 11.72 -36.27
CA PHE A 16 17.93 11.86 -34.85
C PHE A 16 18.87 10.95 -34.09
N ALA A 17 19.60 11.51 -33.13
CA ALA A 17 20.42 10.72 -32.22
C ALA A 17 19.53 9.70 -31.52
N ALA A 18 19.79 8.41 -31.71
CA ALA A 18 19.00 7.33 -31.17
C ALA A 18 19.83 6.47 -30.21
N TRP A 19 19.26 6.02 -29.13
CA TRP A 19 19.89 5.02 -28.27
C TRP A 19 19.97 3.68 -28.98
N THR A 20 21.13 3.03 -28.89
CA THR A 20 21.37 1.70 -29.47
C THR A 20 22.13 0.81 -28.49
N THR A 21 21.89 -0.49 -28.56
CA THR A 21 22.64 -1.52 -27.83
C THR A 21 22.67 -2.80 -28.65
N THR A 22 23.62 -3.68 -28.39
CA THR A 22 23.75 -4.96 -29.11
C THR A 22 22.62 -5.94 -28.77
N ASP A 23 21.99 -5.80 -27.62
CA ASP A 23 21.05 -6.79 -27.09
C ASP A 23 19.57 -6.45 -27.32
N PHE A 24 19.23 -5.19 -27.61
CA PHE A 24 17.87 -4.75 -27.86
C PHE A 24 17.72 -4.13 -29.25
N PRO A 25 16.50 -4.16 -29.84
CA PRO A 25 16.22 -3.47 -31.09
C PRO A 25 16.31 -1.94 -30.92
N ALA A 26 16.11 -1.22 -32.01
CA ALA A 26 16.07 0.25 -31.97
C ALA A 26 15.07 0.77 -30.93
N PHE A 27 15.48 1.80 -30.21
CA PHE A 27 14.62 2.46 -29.23
C PHE A 27 13.55 3.31 -29.90
N THR A 28 12.36 3.32 -29.31
CA THR A 28 11.28 4.23 -29.66
C THR A 28 11.20 5.32 -28.60
N GLU A 29 11.16 6.57 -29.02
CA GLU A 29 10.93 7.69 -28.10
C GLU A 29 9.44 7.79 -27.73
N GLU A 30 9.14 7.69 -26.43
CA GLU A 30 7.80 7.87 -25.85
C GLU A 30 7.76 9.17 -25.06
N GLY A 31 7.45 10.27 -25.74
CA GLY A 31 7.54 11.60 -25.16
C GLY A 31 9.00 12.11 -25.08
N THR A 32 9.17 13.41 -24.87
CA THR A 32 10.48 14.04 -24.93
C THR A 32 11.45 13.44 -23.91
N GLY A 33 12.52 12.82 -24.39
CA GLY A 33 13.63 12.32 -23.58
C GLY A 33 13.41 10.99 -22.86
N ARG A 34 12.35 10.26 -23.18
CA ARG A 34 12.12 8.89 -22.69
C ARG A 34 12.16 7.91 -23.86
N PHE A 35 13.03 6.92 -23.79
CA PHE A 35 13.29 5.96 -24.86
C PHE A 35 13.06 4.54 -24.38
N ILE A 36 12.33 3.74 -25.14
CA ILE A 36 11.97 2.38 -24.78
C ILE A 36 12.35 1.41 -25.88
N SER A 37 12.88 0.26 -25.47
CA SER A 37 13.10 -0.89 -26.36
C SER A 37 12.69 -2.18 -25.67
N GLN A 38 12.06 -3.09 -26.41
CA GLN A 38 11.56 -4.37 -25.89
C GLN A 38 12.12 -5.54 -26.69
N LYS A 39 12.47 -6.62 -25.97
CA LYS A 39 12.94 -7.87 -26.58
C LYS A 39 12.69 -9.07 -25.69
N VAL A 40 12.39 -10.19 -26.30
CA VAL A 40 12.47 -11.49 -25.62
C VAL A 40 13.94 -11.86 -25.46
N VAL A 41 14.38 -11.95 -24.19
CA VAL A 41 15.78 -12.27 -23.88
C VAL A 41 15.84 -13.62 -23.16
N GLU A 42 16.77 -14.45 -23.56
CA GLU A 42 17.00 -15.77 -22.98
C GLU A 42 17.86 -15.69 -21.72
N LYS A 43 17.72 -16.70 -20.86
CA LYS A 43 18.56 -16.87 -19.65
C LYS A 43 20.04 -16.83 -19.99
N GLY A 44 20.83 -16.13 -19.18
CA GLY A 44 22.27 -16.02 -19.38
C GLY A 44 22.89 -14.81 -18.68
N THR A 45 24.14 -14.52 -18.99
CA THR A 45 24.84 -13.31 -18.54
C THR A 45 25.35 -12.57 -19.76
N ARG A 46 25.08 -11.29 -19.84
CA ARG A 46 25.42 -10.44 -20.99
C ARG A 46 26.00 -9.11 -20.53
N PRO A 47 26.97 -8.55 -21.24
CA PRO A 47 27.39 -7.17 -21.02
C PRO A 47 26.27 -6.21 -21.43
N LEU A 48 26.06 -5.14 -20.68
CA LEU A 48 25.10 -4.10 -21.04
C LEU A 48 25.78 -2.75 -21.21
N GLN A 49 25.79 -2.30 -22.44
CA GLN A 49 26.25 -0.97 -22.85
C GLN A 49 25.25 -0.38 -23.84
N LEU A 50 25.09 0.92 -23.78
CA LEU A 50 24.25 1.67 -24.69
C LEU A 50 25.08 2.74 -25.38
N ASN A 51 24.75 3.04 -26.64
CA ASN A 51 25.39 4.12 -27.39
C ASN A 51 24.35 5.18 -27.74
N PHE A 52 24.72 6.42 -27.55
CA PHE A 52 23.94 7.59 -27.93
C PHE A 52 24.87 8.67 -28.47
N ASP A 53 24.63 9.15 -29.68
CA ASP A 53 25.42 10.19 -30.33
C ASP A 53 26.94 9.92 -30.28
N GLN A 54 27.31 8.70 -30.71
CA GLN A 54 28.71 8.18 -30.74
C GLN A 54 29.36 8.06 -29.34
N GLN A 55 28.66 8.32 -28.28
CA GLN A 55 29.13 8.13 -26.92
C GLN A 55 28.60 6.83 -26.32
N CYS A 56 29.49 6.06 -25.71
CA CYS A 56 29.12 4.84 -24.97
C CYS A 56 28.72 5.19 -23.53
N TRP A 57 27.64 4.59 -23.09
CA TRP A 57 27.10 4.72 -21.75
C TRP A 57 26.90 3.35 -21.08
N GLN A 58 27.12 3.27 -19.79
CA GLN A 58 26.91 2.08 -18.98
C GLN A 58 26.24 2.42 -17.65
N PRO A 59 25.49 1.49 -17.03
CA PRO A 59 24.95 1.70 -15.69
C PRO A 59 26.08 1.85 -14.65
N SER A 60 25.92 2.78 -13.73
CA SER A 60 26.91 3.09 -12.68
C SER A 60 26.97 2.06 -11.54
N GLY A 61 26.17 1.01 -11.59
CA GLY A 61 26.09 -0.02 -10.55
C GLY A 61 25.55 -1.36 -11.05
N GLY A 62 25.36 -2.29 -10.12
CA GLY A 62 24.83 -3.62 -10.42
C GLY A 62 23.40 -3.56 -10.97
N ILE A 63 23.13 -4.27 -12.06
CA ILE A 63 21.85 -4.27 -12.76
C ILE A 63 20.85 -5.15 -12.03
N LYS A 64 19.76 -4.53 -11.56
CA LYS A 64 18.59 -5.21 -10.95
C LYS A 64 17.32 -4.84 -11.69
N LEU A 65 16.37 -5.76 -11.75
CA LEU A 65 15.07 -5.49 -12.37
C LEU A 65 14.29 -4.44 -11.59
N ASN A 66 13.55 -3.60 -12.31
CA ASN A 66 12.69 -2.54 -11.78
C ASN A 66 13.42 -1.51 -10.89
N GLN A 67 14.73 -1.41 -11.05
CA GLN A 67 15.53 -0.40 -10.37
C GLN A 67 16.04 0.63 -11.39
N MET A 68 15.79 1.92 -11.11
CA MET A 68 16.36 3.01 -11.86
C MET A 68 17.85 3.14 -11.52
N LEU A 69 18.71 3.15 -12.52
CA LEU A 69 20.16 3.27 -12.40
C LEU A 69 20.64 4.52 -13.14
N SER A 70 21.51 5.28 -12.52
CA SER A 70 22.23 6.35 -13.22
C SER A 70 23.18 5.74 -14.25
N MET A 71 23.39 6.45 -15.35
CA MET A 71 24.34 6.05 -16.38
C MET A 71 25.57 6.92 -16.33
N GLU A 72 26.69 6.35 -16.68
CA GLU A 72 27.98 7.04 -16.80
C GLU A 72 28.63 6.69 -18.13
N PRO A 73 29.56 7.53 -18.64
CA PRO A 73 30.37 7.17 -19.81
C PRO A 73 31.12 5.85 -19.56
N CYS A 74 31.16 4.99 -20.58
CA CYS A 74 31.80 3.67 -20.47
C CYS A 74 33.25 3.77 -19.98
N ARG A 75 33.60 2.96 -18.97
CA ARG A 75 34.96 2.83 -18.43
C ARG A 75 35.24 1.35 -18.13
N GLY A 76 36.31 0.83 -18.72
CA GLY A 76 36.74 -0.54 -18.41
C GLY A 76 35.79 -1.62 -18.92
N THR A 77 35.65 -2.70 -18.15
CA THR A 77 34.77 -3.82 -18.51
C THR A 77 33.31 -3.47 -18.24
N PRO A 78 32.42 -3.71 -19.23
CA PRO A 78 31.01 -3.37 -19.08
C PRO A 78 30.35 -4.17 -17.95
N PRO A 79 29.42 -3.54 -17.20
CA PRO A 79 28.61 -4.23 -16.22
C PRO A 79 27.89 -5.43 -16.82
N GLN A 80 27.87 -6.52 -16.07
CA GLN A 80 27.24 -7.76 -16.51
C GLN A 80 25.80 -7.82 -16.02
N TRP A 81 24.87 -8.00 -16.95
CA TRP A 81 23.45 -8.23 -16.64
C TRP A 81 23.18 -9.73 -16.56
N ARG A 82 22.79 -10.21 -15.39
CA ARG A 82 22.45 -11.62 -15.16
C ARG A 82 20.95 -11.83 -15.33
N ILE A 83 20.58 -12.61 -16.33
CA ILE A 83 19.19 -12.92 -16.69
C ILE A 83 18.86 -14.30 -16.12
N PHE A 84 17.97 -14.35 -15.14
CA PHE A 84 17.61 -15.58 -14.42
C PHE A 84 16.55 -16.42 -15.13
N ARG A 85 15.72 -15.79 -15.96
CA ARG A 85 14.66 -16.47 -16.73
C ARG A 85 14.50 -15.82 -18.10
N GLN A 86 14.03 -16.62 -19.07
CA GLN A 86 13.61 -16.11 -20.37
C GLN A 86 12.32 -15.30 -20.22
N GLY A 87 12.19 -14.19 -20.90
CA GLY A 87 10.99 -13.35 -20.89
C GLY A 87 11.09 -12.14 -21.80
N LEU A 88 9.99 -11.39 -21.90
CA LEU A 88 9.97 -10.10 -22.57
C LEU A 88 10.50 -9.04 -21.62
N TYR A 89 11.64 -8.49 -21.95
CA TYR A 89 12.27 -7.42 -21.18
C TYR A 89 12.07 -6.08 -21.86
N THR A 90 11.77 -5.07 -21.07
CA THR A 90 11.72 -3.68 -21.47
C THR A 90 12.93 -2.95 -20.92
N LEU A 91 13.70 -2.34 -21.79
CA LEU A 91 14.79 -1.44 -21.43
C LEU A 91 14.32 0.00 -21.68
N GLU A 92 14.29 0.78 -20.63
CA GLU A 92 13.92 2.19 -20.64
C GLU A 92 15.15 3.06 -20.37
N VAL A 93 15.30 4.14 -21.12
CA VAL A 93 16.30 5.19 -20.89
C VAL A 93 15.58 6.53 -20.75
N ASP A 94 15.90 7.27 -19.69
CA ASP A 94 15.33 8.59 -19.40
C ASP A 94 16.46 9.63 -19.33
N THR A 95 16.38 10.66 -20.17
CA THR A 95 17.38 11.73 -20.28
C THR A 95 16.91 13.06 -19.72
N ARG A 96 15.68 13.13 -19.18
CA ARG A 96 15.04 14.38 -18.74
C ARG A 96 15.72 15.02 -17.54
N SER A 97 16.46 14.28 -16.74
CA SER A 97 17.15 14.76 -15.53
C SER A 97 18.56 15.29 -15.77
N GLY A 98 19.01 15.43 -17.02
CA GLY A 98 20.35 15.88 -17.39
C GLY A 98 21.42 14.79 -17.37
N THR A 99 21.43 13.88 -16.41
CA THR A 99 22.22 12.64 -16.45
C THR A 99 21.30 11.51 -16.87
N PRO A 100 21.63 10.75 -17.94
CA PRO A 100 20.79 9.64 -18.37
C PRO A 100 20.63 8.60 -17.26
N THR A 101 19.42 8.08 -17.12
CA THR A 101 19.12 6.94 -16.25
C THR A 101 18.53 5.80 -17.07
N MET A 102 18.66 4.59 -16.59
CA MET A 102 18.06 3.42 -17.22
C MET A 102 17.34 2.52 -16.22
N MET A 103 16.37 1.79 -16.73
CA MET A 103 15.68 0.74 -15.98
C MET A 103 15.44 -0.47 -16.90
N ILE A 104 15.59 -1.68 -16.34
CA ILE A 104 15.17 -2.91 -17.01
C ILE A 104 14.01 -3.49 -16.23
N SER A 105 12.91 -3.72 -16.89
CA SER A 105 11.75 -4.45 -16.36
C SER A 105 11.52 -5.73 -17.14
N LEU A 106 11.01 -6.74 -16.45
CA LEU A 106 10.54 -7.98 -17.06
C LEU A 106 9.03 -7.93 -17.09
N GLU A 107 8.46 -7.93 -18.28
CA GLU A 107 7.04 -8.25 -18.37
C GLU A 107 6.88 -9.70 -17.95
N GLU A 108 6.19 -9.92 -16.86
CA GLU A 108 5.68 -11.24 -16.56
C GLU A 108 4.69 -11.56 -17.68
N LYS A 109 5.19 -12.30 -18.70
CA LYS A 109 4.26 -13.00 -19.53
C LYS A 109 3.48 -13.89 -18.56
N GLU A 110 2.29 -13.47 -18.18
CA GLU A 110 1.29 -14.47 -17.86
C GLU A 110 1.50 -15.53 -18.92
N THR A 111 1.99 -16.71 -18.50
CA THR A 111 1.99 -17.86 -19.38
C THR A 111 0.56 -17.90 -19.87
N SER A 112 0.36 -17.49 -21.07
CA SER A 112 -0.88 -17.65 -21.79
C SER A 112 -1.04 -19.17 -21.97
N ALA A 113 -1.45 -19.83 -20.90
CA ALA A 113 -2.58 -20.70 -21.01
C ALA A 113 -3.59 -19.82 -21.72
N ALA A 114 -3.91 -20.13 -23.00
CA ALA A 114 -4.75 -19.35 -23.89
C ALA A 114 -5.77 -18.60 -23.06
N ALA A 115 -5.72 -17.26 -23.08
CA ALA A 115 -6.48 -16.42 -22.15
C ALA A 115 -7.83 -17.11 -22.05
N PRO A 116 -8.27 -17.60 -20.87
CA PRO A 116 -9.46 -18.40 -20.82
C PRO A 116 -10.45 -17.57 -21.57
N GLN A 117 -10.90 -18.03 -22.73
CA GLN A 117 -11.89 -17.29 -23.48
C GLN A 117 -12.91 -17.00 -22.42
N ILE A 118 -13.06 -15.73 -22.05
CA ILE A 118 -14.09 -15.30 -21.12
C ILE A 118 -15.32 -15.76 -21.87
N ARG A 119 -15.75 -16.98 -21.57
CA ARG A 119 -17.04 -17.46 -22.05
C ARG A 119 -17.97 -16.42 -21.50
N GLN A 120 -18.47 -15.55 -22.37
CA GLN A 120 -19.53 -14.64 -21.97
C GLN A 120 -20.56 -15.57 -21.35
N CYS A 121 -20.69 -15.48 -20.02
CA CYS A 121 -21.70 -16.27 -19.33
C CYS A 121 -23.00 -15.92 -20.03
N PRO A 122 -23.70 -16.92 -20.59
CA PRO A 122 -24.97 -16.65 -21.25
C PRO A 122 -25.83 -15.85 -20.27
N LYS A 123 -26.46 -14.79 -20.77
CA LYS A 123 -27.38 -14.03 -19.93
C LYS A 123 -28.35 -15.00 -19.31
N TRP A 124 -28.48 -14.96 -18.00
CA TRP A 124 -29.48 -15.76 -17.30
C TRP A 124 -30.86 -15.49 -17.85
N ASP A 125 -31.62 -16.56 -18.14
CA ASP A 125 -32.96 -16.52 -18.79
C ASP A 125 -34.10 -16.21 -17.81
N GLY A 126 -33.78 -15.88 -16.57
CA GLY A 126 -34.75 -15.58 -15.52
C GLY A 126 -35.35 -16.79 -14.83
N LYS A 127 -34.97 -18.02 -15.17
CA LYS A 127 -35.53 -19.26 -14.59
C LYS A 127 -34.77 -19.70 -13.34
N PRO A 128 -35.43 -20.49 -12.46
CA PRO A 128 -34.75 -21.13 -11.36
C PRO A 128 -33.57 -22.01 -11.84
N LEU A 129 -32.48 -21.95 -11.07
CA LEU A 129 -31.28 -22.72 -11.34
C LEU A 129 -31.25 -23.97 -10.47
N THR A 130 -30.99 -25.14 -11.09
CA THR A 130 -30.74 -26.39 -10.37
C THR A 130 -29.24 -26.65 -10.32
N ILE A 131 -28.71 -26.79 -9.12
CA ILE A 131 -27.27 -26.88 -8.84
C ILE A 131 -26.99 -28.17 -8.07
N ASP A 132 -25.93 -28.87 -8.47
CA ASP A 132 -25.36 -29.97 -7.69
C ASP A 132 -24.57 -29.43 -6.54
N VAL A 133 -24.99 -29.73 -5.33
CA VAL A 133 -24.38 -29.28 -4.07
C VAL A 133 -23.94 -30.45 -3.18
N SER A 134 -23.93 -31.64 -3.73
CA SER A 134 -23.67 -32.90 -3.00
C SER A 134 -22.33 -32.95 -2.28
N LYS A 135 -21.33 -32.19 -2.77
CA LYS A 135 -19.99 -32.10 -2.16
C LYS A 135 -19.90 -31.07 -1.02
N THR A 136 -20.91 -30.20 -0.90
CA THR A 136 -20.85 -29.05 0.04
C THR A 136 -21.93 -29.12 1.11
N PHE A 137 -23.15 -29.57 0.74
CA PHE A 137 -24.29 -29.62 1.64
C PHE A 137 -24.84 -31.02 1.73
N ALA A 138 -25.11 -31.47 2.97
CA ALA A 138 -25.66 -32.81 3.20
C ALA A 138 -27.11 -32.94 2.69
N GLU A 139 -27.50 -34.14 2.33
CA GLU A 139 -28.88 -34.49 1.96
C GLU A 139 -29.85 -34.06 3.07
N GLY A 140 -30.97 -33.45 2.69
CA GLY A 140 -31.99 -32.96 3.62
C GLY A 140 -31.68 -31.61 4.28
N SER A 141 -30.48 -31.08 4.15
CA SER A 141 -30.17 -29.74 4.70
C SER A 141 -30.89 -28.64 3.92
N LYS A 142 -31.22 -27.54 4.63
CA LYS A 142 -31.77 -26.33 4.01
C LYS A 142 -30.63 -25.42 3.60
N VAL A 143 -30.66 -24.93 2.37
CA VAL A 143 -29.69 -24.03 1.78
C VAL A 143 -30.40 -22.76 1.34
N ARG A 144 -29.86 -21.61 1.71
CA ARG A 144 -30.35 -20.27 1.36
C ARG A 144 -29.41 -19.62 0.34
N ASP A 145 -30.00 -18.94 -0.62
CA ASP A 145 -29.24 -17.96 -1.39
C ASP A 145 -29.17 -16.63 -0.65
N PHE A 146 -27.98 -16.15 -0.38
CA PHE A 146 -27.74 -14.92 0.36
C PHE A 146 -28.37 -13.70 -0.30
N TYR A 147 -28.33 -13.60 -1.63
CA TYR A 147 -28.82 -12.43 -2.36
C TYR A 147 -30.34 -12.36 -2.45
N SER A 148 -31.01 -13.49 -2.67
CA SER A 148 -32.48 -13.51 -2.79
C SER A 148 -33.19 -13.83 -1.49
N GLY A 149 -32.48 -14.42 -0.50
CA GLY A 149 -33.07 -14.96 0.71
C GLY A 149 -33.86 -16.27 0.48
N ASN A 150 -33.99 -16.75 -0.75
CA ASN A 150 -34.73 -17.96 -1.08
C ASN A 150 -34.07 -19.22 -0.50
N VAL A 151 -34.88 -20.12 0.05
CA VAL A 151 -34.43 -21.35 0.71
C VAL A 151 -34.88 -22.56 -0.07
N ALA A 152 -33.99 -23.53 -0.23
CA ALA A 152 -34.32 -24.86 -0.79
C ALA A 152 -33.77 -25.98 0.09
N THR A 153 -34.36 -27.17 0.02
CA THR A 153 -33.86 -28.37 0.70
C THR A 153 -33.04 -29.20 -0.30
N VAL A 154 -31.87 -29.68 0.12
CA VAL A 154 -31.05 -30.59 -0.69
C VAL A 154 -31.81 -31.91 -0.87
N ARG A 155 -32.04 -32.29 -2.12
CA ARG A 155 -32.69 -33.56 -2.51
C ARG A 155 -31.92 -34.19 -3.66
N GLY A 156 -31.49 -35.43 -3.48
CA GLY A 156 -30.63 -36.10 -4.44
C GLY A 156 -29.34 -35.37 -4.75
N GLY A 157 -28.75 -34.73 -3.73
CA GLY A 157 -27.54 -33.90 -3.85
C GLY A 157 -27.72 -32.57 -4.59
N LYS A 158 -28.96 -32.18 -4.90
CA LYS A 158 -29.24 -30.95 -5.69
C LYS A 158 -30.18 -30.01 -4.95
N ILE A 159 -30.13 -28.74 -5.33
CA ILE A 159 -31.10 -27.69 -4.94
C ILE A 159 -31.59 -26.98 -6.19
N THR A 160 -32.81 -26.43 -6.12
CA THR A 160 -33.33 -25.51 -7.13
C THR A 160 -33.71 -24.21 -6.46
N LEU A 161 -33.12 -23.10 -6.90
CA LEU A 161 -33.33 -21.77 -6.36
C LEU A 161 -33.56 -20.74 -7.47
N GLN A 162 -34.42 -19.76 -7.17
CA GLN A 162 -34.61 -18.57 -8.00
C GLN A 162 -33.60 -17.55 -7.60
N PRO A 163 -32.62 -17.17 -8.47
CA PRO A 163 -31.69 -16.09 -8.19
C PRO A 163 -32.40 -14.73 -7.96
N ALA A 164 -31.75 -13.82 -7.24
CA ALA A 164 -32.26 -12.46 -7.06
C ALA A 164 -32.37 -11.72 -8.40
N PHE A 165 -33.39 -10.89 -8.53
CA PHE A 165 -33.50 -9.99 -9.68
C PHE A 165 -32.27 -9.06 -9.72
N GLY A 166 -31.65 -8.98 -10.88
CA GLY A 166 -30.42 -8.16 -11.06
C GLY A 166 -29.10 -8.88 -10.73
N SER A 167 -29.11 -10.09 -10.11
CA SER A 167 -27.90 -10.87 -9.86
C SER A 167 -27.31 -11.54 -11.12
N ASN A 168 -28.00 -11.45 -12.25
CA ASN A 168 -27.65 -12.13 -13.51
C ASN A 168 -27.43 -13.65 -13.35
N GLY A 169 -28.23 -14.27 -12.47
CA GLY A 169 -28.15 -15.71 -12.19
C GLY A 169 -27.11 -16.10 -11.17
N LEU A 170 -26.44 -15.14 -10.53
CA LEU A 170 -25.50 -15.43 -9.44
C LEU A 170 -26.26 -15.88 -8.18
N LEU A 171 -25.81 -16.97 -7.59
CA LEU A 171 -26.26 -17.50 -6.30
C LEU A 171 -25.09 -17.60 -5.35
N LEU A 172 -25.26 -17.09 -4.14
CA LEU A 172 -24.33 -17.30 -3.03
C LEU A 172 -24.99 -18.16 -1.96
N LEU A 173 -24.56 -19.42 -1.88
CA LEU A 173 -25.24 -20.44 -1.10
C LEU A 173 -24.67 -20.57 0.30
N GLU A 174 -25.55 -20.57 1.30
CA GLU A 174 -25.22 -20.79 2.71
C GLU A 174 -26.24 -21.75 3.36
N ARG A 175 -25.92 -22.29 4.54
CA ARG A 175 -26.89 -23.05 5.31
C ARG A 175 -28.03 -22.16 5.78
N ALA A 176 -29.28 -22.53 5.51
CA ALA A 176 -30.47 -21.76 5.92
C ALA A 176 -30.84 -21.95 7.39
N GLU A 177 -30.36 -22.99 8.02
CA GLU A 177 -30.59 -23.21 9.43
C GLU A 177 -29.62 -22.33 10.19
N THR A 178 -30.16 -21.52 11.09
CA THR A 178 -29.40 -20.94 12.20
C THR A 178 -29.02 -22.09 13.14
N ALA A 179 -28.07 -22.95 12.72
CA ALA A 179 -27.26 -23.61 13.72
C ALA A 179 -26.74 -22.50 14.61
N ALA A 180 -26.83 -22.67 15.92
CA ALA A 180 -26.09 -21.82 16.85
C ALA A 180 -24.71 -21.63 16.25
N PRO A 181 -24.20 -20.38 16.09
CA PRO A 181 -22.98 -20.13 15.36
C PRO A 181 -21.96 -21.16 15.81
N ALA A 182 -21.36 -21.88 14.87
CA ALA A 182 -20.37 -22.90 15.19
C ALA A 182 -19.36 -22.24 16.12
N PRO A 183 -18.92 -22.90 17.19
CA PRO A 183 -17.92 -22.30 18.08
C PRO A 183 -16.78 -21.80 17.21
N PHE A 184 -16.29 -20.59 17.50
CA PHE A 184 -15.24 -19.95 16.74
C PHE A 184 -14.05 -20.90 16.59
N ASP A 185 -13.61 -21.10 15.36
CA ASP A 185 -12.41 -21.87 15.03
C ASP A 185 -11.57 -21.05 14.04
N TRP A 186 -10.28 -20.97 14.29
CA TRP A 186 -9.34 -20.26 13.41
C TRP A 186 -9.29 -20.83 12.01
N HIS A 187 -9.60 -22.11 11.81
CA HIS A 187 -9.69 -22.71 10.47
C HIS A 187 -10.87 -22.17 9.64
N ASN A 188 -11.88 -21.63 10.34
CA ASN A 188 -13.06 -21.02 9.72
C ASN A 188 -13.08 -19.50 9.89
N ALA A 189 -11.95 -18.90 10.25
CA ALA A 189 -11.90 -17.47 10.50
C ALA A 189 -11.94 -16.69 9.17
N THR A 190 -12.89 -15.76 9.08
CA THR A 190 -12.89 -14.68 8.10
C THR A 190 -12.27 -13.46 8.76
N VAL A 191 -10.99 -13.24 8.50
CA VAL A 191 -10.23 -12.14 9.10
C VAL A 191 -10.39 -10.89 8.23
N TYR A 192 -10.81 -9.79 8.85
CA TYR A 192 -10.83 -8.47 8.23
C TYR A 192 -9.77 -7.59 8.90
N PHE A 193 -8.74 -7.19 8.15
CA PHE A 193 -7.78 -6.20 8.61
C PHE A 193 -8.34 -4.79 8.40
N VAL A 194 -8.25 -3.96 9.43
CA VAL A 194 -8.70 -2.57 9.37
C VAL A 194 -7.62 -1.61 9.84
N LEU A 195 -7.33 -0.63 9.02
CA LEU A 195 -6.57 0.54 9.42
C LEU A 195 -7.55 1.48 10.15
N THR A 196 -7.52 1.46 11.46
CA THR A 196 -8.54 2.09 12.33
C THR A 196 -8.77 3.54 11.98
N ASP A 197 -7.69 4.32 11.87
CA ASP A 197 -7.75 5.74 11.53
C ASP A 197 -8.49 6.04 10.21
N ARG A 198 -8.45 5.10 9.25
CA ARG A 198 -9.02 5.27 7.91
C ARG A 198 -10.43 4.70 7.77
N PHE A 199 -11.01 4.16 8.83
CA PHE A 199 -12.27 3.45 8.74
C PHE A 199 -13.48 4.34 9.03
N VAL A 200 -13.74 4.66 10.27
CA VAL A 200 -14.87 5.53 10.66
C VAL A 200 -14.49 6.39 11.85
N ASN A 201 -14.72 7.69 11.76
CA ASN A 201 -14.62 8.61 12.88
C ASN A 201 -15.89 8.51 13.74
N GLY A 202 -15.78 7.97 14.92
CA GLY A 202 -16.87 7.83 15.88
C GLY A 202 -16.92 8.95 16.93
N ASN A 203 -15.79 9.61 17.16
CA ASN A 203 -15.64 10.68 18.14
C ASN A 203 -14.76 11.83 17.64
N PRO A 204 -15.31 12.83 16.94
CA PRO A 204 -14.51 13.95 16.44
C PRO A 204 -13.76 14.76 17.52
N ALA A 205 -14.07 14.57 18.80
CA ALA A 205 -13.40 15.31 19.87
C ALA A 205 -11.95 14.81 20.12
N ASN A 206 -11.60 13.60 19.69
CA ASN A 206 -10.27 13.03 19.86
C ASN A 206 -9.32 13.27 18.64
N ASP A 207 -9.82 13.85 17.55
CA ASP A 207 -9.10 13.96 16.26
C ASP A 207 -7.76 14.71 16.34
N ASN A 208 -7.64 15.69 17.25
CA ASN A 208 -6.44 16.52 17.40
C ASN A 208 -5.63 16.21 18.66
N SER A 209 -5.71 14.99 19.15
CA SER A 209 -4.97 14.57 20.35
C SER A 209 -3.46 14.80 20.16
N TYR A 210 -2.78 15.16 21.23
CA TYR A 210 -1.35 15.52 21.26
C TYR A 210 -0.96 16.70 20.34
N GLY A 211 -1.91 17.52 19.92
CA GLY A 211 -1.67 18.61 18.98
C GLY A 211 -1.37 18.14 17.55
N ARG A 212 -1.63 16.89 17.24
CA ARG A 212 -1.53 16.39 15.86
C ARG A 212 -2.51 17.13 14.96
N HIS A 213 -2.05 17.45 13.77
CA HIS A 213 -2.87 18.18 12.83
C HIS A 213 -4.01 17.29 12.30
N LYS A 214 -5.24 17.77 12.45
CA LYS A 214 -6.41 17.17 11.79
C LYS A 214 -6.44 17.63 10.36
N ASP A 215 -6.58 16.72 9.43
CA ASP A 215 -6.80 17.08 8.05
C ASP A 215 -8.26 16.92 7.62
N GLY A 216 -8.51 17.40 6.42
CA GLY A 216 -9.80 17.22 5.74
C GLY A 216 -9.88 15.95 4.89
N MET A 217 -9.11 14.90 5.19
CA MET A 217 -8.99 13.64 4.44
C MET A 217 -8.26 13.80 3.08
N GLN A 218 -7.54 14.90 2.87
CA GLN A 218 -6.82 15.18 1.63
C GLN A 218 -5.30 15.09 1.79
N GLU A 219 -4.80 15.17 3.01
CA GLU A 219 -3.37 15.07 3.30
C GLU A 219 -2.99 13.61 3.58
N ILE A 220 -2.11 13.06 2.78
CA ILE A 220 -1.75 11.62 2.78
C ILE A 220 -1.21 11.15 4.13
N GLY A 221 -0.40 11.97 4.78
CA GLY A 221 0.38 11.61 5.97
C GLY A 221 -0.29 11.89 7.31
N THR A 222 -1.51 12.43 7.35
CA THR A 222 -2.17 12.86 8.59
C THR A 222 -3.19 11.86 9.10
N PHE A 223 -3.65 12.06 10.34
CA PHE A 223 -4.77 11.31 10.90
C PHE A 223 -6.08 11.74 10.22
N HIS A 224 -6.97 10.79 9.94
CA HIS A 224 -8.30 11.04 9.37
C HIS A 224 -9.43 10.87 10.39
N GLY A 225 -9.10 10.51 11.63
CA GLY A 225 -10.02 10.50 12.75
C GLY A 225 -10.77 9.20 12.98
N GLY A 226 -10.51 8.14 12.22
CA GLY A 226 -11.09 6.83 12.55
C GLY A 226 -10.61 6.33 13.92
N ASP A 227 -11.53 5.75 14.72
CA ASP A 227 -11.31 5.42 16.11
C ASP A 227 -12.06 4.16 16.58
N LEU A 228 -11.88 3.77 17.85
CA LEU A 228 -12.50 2.59 18.44
C LEU A 228 -14.03 2.71 18.53
N GLN A 229 -14.56 3.93 18.69
CA GLN A 229 -16.02 4.16 18.70
C GLN A 229 -16.59 3.98 17.31
N GLY A 230 -15.89 4.47 16.28
CA GLY A 230 -16.24 4.26 14.88
C GLY A 230 -16.24 2.78 14.49
N LEU A 231 -15.22 2.03 14.90
CA LEU A 231 -15.19 0.57 14.73
C LEU A 231 -16.38 -0.11 15.41
N THR A 232 -16.66 0.25 16.67
CA THR A 232 -17.78 -0.30 17.43
C THR A 232 -19.12 -0.06 16.70
N SER A 233 -19.30 1.11 16.10
CA SER A 233 -20.51 1.47 15.36
C SER A 233 -20.76 0.65 14.10
N LYS A 234 -19.74 -0.03 13.59
CA LYS A 234 -19.77 -0.83 12.34
C LYS A 234 -19.70 -2.34 12.55
N LEU A 235 -19.75 -2.81 13.79
CA LEU A 235 -19.67 -4.26 14.07
C LEU A 235 -20.81 -5.06 13.41
N ASP A 236 -22.01 -4.50 13.33
CA ASP A 236 -23.13 -5.17 12.66
C ASP A 236 -22.90 -5.31 11.14
N TYR A 237 -22.33 -4.26 10.53
CA TYR A 237 -21.93 -4.30 9.12
C TYR A 237 -20.85 -5.38 8.88
N LEU A 238 -19.83 -5.44 9.72
CA LEU A 238 -18.77 -6.44 9.63
C LEU A 238 -19.31 -7.87 9.84
N GLN A 239 -20.21 -8.05 10.81
CA GLN A 239 -20.87 -9.33 11.05
C GLN A 239 -21.69 -9.77 9.84
N GLN A 240 -22.45 -8.87 9.21
CA GLN A 240 -23.23 -9.16 8.00
C GLN A 240 -22.35 -9.54 6.81
N MET A 241 -21.12 -9.04 6.76
CA MET A 241 -20.11 -9.48 5.76
C MET A 241 -19.52 -10.87 6.07
N GLY A 242 -19.88 -11.49 7.18
CA GLY A 242 -19.35 -12.79 7.61
C GLY A 242 -18.00 -12.70 8.32
N VAL A 243 -17.57 -11.50 8.72
CA VAL A 243 -16.34 -11.30 9.51
C VAL A 243 -16.55 -11.86 10.91
N ASN A 244 -15.66 -12.74 11.34
CA ASN A 244 -15.65 -13.31 12.68
C ASN A 244 -14.33 -13.13 13.42
N ALA A 245 -13.34 -12.48 12.76
CA ALA A 245 -12.10 -11.99 13.37
C ALA A 245 -11.76 -10.62 12.79
N LEU A 246 -11.65 -9.61 13.64
CA LEU A 246 -11.29 -8.24 13.26
C LEU A 246 -9.88 -7.94 13.73
N TRP A 247 -8.97 -7.75 12.79
CA TRP A 247 -7.58 -7.37 13.05
C TRP A 247 -7.45 -5.85 12.90
N ILE A 248 -7.24 -5.16 14.01
CA ILE A 248 -7.11 -3.72 14.04
C ILE A 248 -5.65 -3.29 14.04
N SER A 249 -5.33 -2.20 13.35
CA SER A 249 -4.02 -1.53 13.48
C SER A 249 -3.76 -1.16 14.94
N SER A 250 -2.47 -1.08 15.33
CA SER A 250 -2.11 -0.89 16.74
C SER A 250 -2.83 0.32 17.37
N PRO A 251 -3.58 0.10 18.45
CA PRO A 251 -4.23 1.18 19.16
C PRO A 251 -3.33 1.83 20.22
N LEU A 252 -2.07 1.38 20.34
CA LEU A 252 -1.12 1.88 21.34
C LEU A 252 -0.65 3.29 21.00
N GLU A 253 -0.20 4.04 22.01
CA GLU A 253 0.26 5.42 21.87
C GLU A 253 1.41 5.50 20.88
N GLN A 254 1.24 6.31 19.86
CA GLN A 254 2.20 6.54 18.78
C GLN A 254 2.99 7.83 19.04
N ILE A 255 4.12 8.01 18.33
CA ILE A 255 4.85 9.28 18.34
C ILE A 255 3.88 10.45 18.12
N HIS A 256 4.07 11.53 18.85
CA HIS A 256 3.17 12.70 18.79
C HIS A 256 3.46 13.60 17.60
N GLY A 257 4.70 13.63 17.16
CA GLY A 257 5.10 14.39 15.98
C GLY A 257 4.97 13.61 14.68
N TRP A 258 5.69 14.07 13.68
CA TRP A 258 5.73 13.51 12.34
C TRP A 258 7.18 13.28 11.91
N VAL A 259 7.36 12.44 10.92
CA VAL A 259 8.60 12.23 10.17
C VAL A 259 8.42 12.63 8.72
N GLY A 260 9.46 12.68 7.90
CA GLY A 260 9.32 12.88 6.47
C GLY A 260 8.71 11.64 5.82
N GLY A 261 7.67 11.83 5.03
CA GLY A 261 7.00 10.78 4.28
C GLY A 261 7.51 10.66 2.84
N GLY A 262 7.33 9.48 2.24
CA GLY A 262 7.84 9.20 0.91
C GLY A 262 9.37 9.05 0.87
N THR A 263 9.93 8.74 -0.29
CA THR A 263 11.39 8.57 -0.46
C THR A 263 12.15 9.88 -0.40
N LYS A 264 11.48 11.00 -0.65
CA LYS A 264 12.10 12.34 -0.71
C LYS A 264 11.70 13.26 0.45
N GLY A 265 10.86 12.79 1.38
CA GLY A 265 10.32 13.65 2.43
C GLY A 265 9.33 14.67 1.87
N ASP A 266 8.37 14.21 1.08
CA ASP A 266 7.44 15.07 0.33
C ASP A 266 6.34 15.67 1.22
N PHE A 267 6.05 15.04 2.37
CA PHE A 267 4.96 15.43 3.27
C PHE A 267 5.28 15.07 4.72
N PRO A 268 4.66 15.73 5.71
CA PRO A 268 4.74 15.32 7.11
C PRO A 268 3.95 14.02 7.30
N HIS A 269 4.62 12.98 7.79
CA HIS A 269 4.04 11.66 7.98
C HIS A 269 3.85 11.36 9.46
N TYR A 270 2.61 11.43 9.91
CA TYR A 270 2.20 11.04 11.25
C TYR A 270 1.96 9.53 11.35
N ALA A 271 1.91 9.03 12.58
CA ALA A 271 1.83 7.59 12.84
C ALA A 271 0.39 7.03 12.84
N TYR A 272 -0.48 7.51 11.98
CA TYR A 272 -1.88 7.06 11.86
C TYR A 272 -2.04 5.56 11.63
N HIS A 273 -1.00 4.92 11.11
CA HIS A 273 -0.98 3.49 10.79
C HIS A 273 -0.69 2.57 11.99
N GLY A 274 -0.24 3.11 13.13
CA GLY A 274 0.01 2.33 14.34
C GLY A 274 1.40 1.68 14.44
N TYR A 275 2.36 1.99 13.55
CA TYR A 275 3.68 1.33 13.50
C TYR A 275 4.84 2.16 14.07
N TYR A 276 4.56 3.28 14.72
CA TYR A 276 5.56 4.13 15.37
C TYR A 276 5.23 4.27 16.86
N THR A 277 5.10 3.12 17.55
CA THR A 277 4.71 3.07 18.95
C THR A 277 5.72 3.81 19.82
N GLN A 278 5.19 4.69 20.67
CA GLN A 278 5.92 5.46 21.65
C GLN A 278 5.76 4.89 23.07
N ASP A 279 4.56 4.47 23.46
CA ASP A 279 4.28 3.89 24.76
C ASP A 279 3.39 2.65 24.61
N TRP A 280 3.94 1.47 24.96
CA TRP A 280 3.24 0.18 24.87
C TRP A 280 2.25 -0.05 26.01
N SER A 281 2.26 0.80 27.03
CA SER A 281 1.38 0.69 28.19
C SER A 281 0.13 1.55 28.10
N LYS A 282 -0.02 2.36 27.05
CA LYS A 282 -1.11 3.29 26.87
C LYS A 282 -1.77 3.14 25.50
N LEU A 283 -3.05 3.52 25.46
CA LEU A 283 -3.75 3.72 24.21
C LEU A 283 -3.45 5.12 23.64
N ASP A 284 -3.43 5.20 22.32
CA ASP A 284 -3.36 6.46 21.63
C ASP A 284 -4.67 7.23 21.78
N ALA A 285 -4.60 8.48 22.23
CA ALA A 285 -5.79 9.28 22.49
C ALA A 285 -6.63 9.56 21.22
N ASN A 286 -6.03 9.52 20.02
CA ASN A 286 -6.81 9.57 18.76
C ASN A 286 -7.63 8.30 18.54
N MET A 287 -7.23 7.16 19.14
CA MET A 287 -7.97 5.91 19.03
C MET A 287 -9.11 5.84 20.04
N GLY A 288 -9.02 6.55 21.15
CA GLY A 288 -10.02 6.56 22.20
C GLY A 288 -9.47 6.17 23.57
N THR A 289 -10.37 5.78 24.45
CA THR A 289 -10.08 5.44 25.84
C THR A 289 -10.04 3.92 26.06
N GLU A 290 -9.53 3.48 27.23
CA GLU A 290 -9.62 2.08 27.64
C GLU A 290 -11.09 1.60 27.71
N ALA A 291 -12.02 2.47 28.09
CA ALA A 291 -13.44 2.15 28.10
C ALA A 291 -13.98 1.89 26.70
N ASP A 292 -13.51 2.63 25.70
CA ASP A 292 -13.89 2.43 24.30
C ASP A 292 -13.33 1.12 23.77
N LEU A 293 -12.08 0.79 24.12
CA LEU A 293 -11.48 -0.49 23.75
C LEU A 293 -12.23 -1.68 24.38
N ARG A 294 -12.54 -1.62 25.68
CA ARG A 294 -13.34 -2.65 26.37
C ARG A 294 -14.70 -2.81 25.70
N ARG A 295 -15.36 -1.70 25.39
CA ARG A 295 -16.66 -1.72 24.70
C ARG A 295 -16.55 -2.37 23.33
N LEU A 296 -15.54 -2.03 22.52
CA LEU A 296 -15.30 -2.66 21.23
C LEU A 296 -15.16 -4.18 21.36
N VAL A 297 -14.34 -4.65 22.31
CA VAL A 297 -14.11 -6.08 22.54
C VAL A 297 -15.40 -6.78 22.99
N ASP A 298 -16.12 -6.20 23.95
CA ASP A 298 -17.36 -6.79 24.48
C ASP A 298 -18.45 -6.87 23.41
N GLU A 299 -18.63 -5.80 22.63
CA GLU A 299 -19.63 -5.76 21.57
C GLU A 299 -19.26 -6.66 20.39
N ALA A 300 -17.97 -6.79 20.05
CA ALA A 300 -17.48 -7.73 19.06
C ALA A 300 -17.74 -9.19 19.50
N HIS A 301 -17.40 -9.51 20.74
CA HIS A 301 -17.61 -10.85 21.30
C HIS A 301 -19.08 -11.26 21.33
N LYS A 302 -20.01 -10.36 21.65
CA LYS A 302 -21.47 -10.60 21.57
C LYS A 302 -21.92 -11.01 20.16
N ARG A 303 -21.20 -10.54 19.14
CA ARG A 303 -21.46 -10.83 17.71
C ARG A 303 -20.65 -12.02 17.17
N GLY A 304 -19.89 -12.69 18.03
CA GLY A 304 -19.01 -13.80 17.62
C GLY A 304 -17.75 -13.35 16.89
N ILE A 305 -17.39 -12.06 16.92
CA ILE A 305 -16.20 -11.48 16.30
C ILE A 305 -15.06 -11.45 17.32
N ARG A 306 -13.91 -12.04 16.99
CA ARG A 306 -12.68 -11.93 17.78
C ARG A 306 -11.92 -10.66 17.38
N ILE A 307 -11.27 -10.03 18.36
CA ILE A 307 -10.40 -8.88 18.11
C ILE A 307 -8.94 -9.33 18.16
N LEU A 308 -8.17 -8.98 17.10
CA LEU A 308 -6.72 -9.14 17.07
C LEU A 308 -6.08 -7.75 17.07
N PHE A 309 -5.13 -7.56 17.97
CA PHE A 309 -4.33 -6.34 18.02
C PHE A 309 -3.06 -6.52 17.21
N ASP A 310 -2.77 -5.55 16.34
CA ASP A 310 -1.44 -5.41 15.79
C ASP A 310 -0.53 -4.77 16.83
N VAL A 311 0.58 -5.41 17.16
CA VAL A 311 1.53 -4.90 18.14
C VAL A 311 2.94 -4.96 17.57
N VAL A 312 3.56 -3.81 17.42
CA VAL A 312 4.94 -3.71 16.96
C VAL A 312 5.87 -3.90 18.16
N MET A 313 6.58 -5.04 18.20
CA MET A 313 7.56 -5.35 19.24
C MET A 313 9.01 -5.32 18.73
N ASN A 314 9.21 -5.03 17.44
CA ASN A 314 10.52 -5.08 16.81
C ASN A 314 11.29 -3.76 16.93
N HIS A 315 10.58 -2.63 16.99
CA HIS A 315 11.16 -1.28 17.08
C HIS A 315 10.18 -0.32 17.75
N ALA A 316 10.73 0.77 18.30
CA ALA A 316 9.95 1.93 18.73
C ALA A 316 9.69 2.88 17.55
N GLY A 317 8.86 3.89 17.77
CA GLY A 317 8.69 5.00 16.83
C GLY A 317 9.95 5.84 16.70
N TYR A 318 9.99 6.68 15.71
CA TYR A 318 11.10 7.60 15.48
C TYR A 318 11.08 8.75 16.49
N ALA A 319 12.26 9.31 16.78
CA ALA A 319 12.34 10.59 17.46
C ALA A 319 11.85 11.71 16.52
N THR A 320 10.89 12.48 16.99
CA THR A 320 10.43 13.67 16.28
C THR A 320 10.74 14.92 17.07
N LEU A 321 10.75 16.07 16.42
CA LEU A 321 10.97 17.35 17.11
C LEU A 321 9.93 17.59 18.21
N ALA A 322 8.68 17.17 17.97
CA ALA A 322 7.61 17.29 18.94
C ALA A 322 7.89 16.45 20.20
N ASP A 323 8.22 15.17 19.99
CA ASP A 323 8.49 14.23 21.10
C ASP A 323 9.72 14.66 21.91
N MET A 324 10.77 15.12 21.23
CA MET A 324 11.97 15.63 21.88
C MET A 324 11.68 16.86 22.76
N GLN A 325 10.84 17.78 22.26
CA GLN A 325 10.42 18.96 23.02
C GLN A 325 9.54 18.59 24.22
N GLU A 326 8.55 17.73 24.01
CA GLU A 326 7.58 17.34 25.04
C GLU A 326 8.22 16.51 26.15
N PHE A 327 9.01 15.52 25.79
CA PHE A 327 9.57 14.53 26.72
C PHE A 327 11.01 14.84 27.17
N GLN A 328 11.61 15.92 26.67
CA GLN A 328 12.94 16.41 27.06
C GLN A 328 14.02 15.32 26.96
N PHE A 329 14.07 14.62 25.84
CA PHE A 329 15.11 13.65 25.53
C PHE A 329 15.92 14.06 24.29
N GLY A 330 17.12 13.47 24.14
CA GLY A 330 18.03 13.83 23.05
C GLY A 330 18.52 15.27 23.16
N SER A 331 19.23 15.73 22.15
CA SER A 331 19.64 17.14 22.02
C SER A 331 19.61 17.56 20.54
N LEU A 332 19.59 18.87 20.35
CA LEU A 332 19.65 19.49 19.02
C LEU A 332 21.00 20.20 18.86
N TYR A 333 21.47 20.34 17.62
CA TYR A 333 22.66 21.13 17.31
C TYR A 333 22.40 22.63 17.50
N LEU A 334 21.15 23.08 17.35
CA LEU A 334 20.74 24.47 17.56
C LEU A 334 20.51 24.75 19.05
N GLN A 335 20.85 25.96 19.51
CA GLN A 335 20.64 26.37 20.89
C GLN A 335 20.19 27.84 20.95
N GLY A 336 19.58 28.22 22.08
CA GLY A 336 19.19 29.59 22.38
C GLY A 336 18.32 30.26 21.31
N ASP A 337 18.69 31.49 20.93
CA ASP A 337 17.92 32.27 19.95
C ASP A 337 17.90 31.66 18.55
N GLU A 338 18.96 30.96 18.16
CA GLU A 338 19.02 30.26 16.88
C GLU A 338 18.00 29.14 16.82
N LEU A 339 17.84 28.36 17.89
CA LEU A 339 16.84 27.34 18.04
C LEU A 339 15.43 27.92 17.86
N LYS A 340 15.11 28.97 18.60
CA LYS A 340 13.80 29.63 18.52
C LYS A 340 13.52 30.21 17.15
N LYS A 341 14.52 30.83 16.54
CA LYS A 341 14.38 31.40 15.18
C LYS A 341 14.12 30.33 14.13
N THR A 342 14.74 29.15 14.26
CA THR A 342 14.68 28.09 13.25
C THR A 342 13.45 27.21 13.43
N LEU A 343 13.14 26.78 14.67
CA LEU A 343 12.08 25.83 14.96
C LEU A 343 10.81 26.47 15.51
N GLY A 344 10.88 27.71 15.98
CA GLY A 344 9.76 28.39 16.64
C GLY A 344 9.59 27.98 18.11
N GLU A 345 8.53 28.46 18.75
CA GLU A 345 8.16 28.08 20.12
C GLU A 345 7.63 26.65 20.19
N ARG A 346 6.89 26.23 19.19
CA ARG A 346 6.41 24.87 19.02
C ARG A 346 7.15 24.23 17.86
N TRP A 347 8.01 23.29 18.15
CA TRP A 347 8.82 22.61 17.12
C TRP A 347 7.98 21.79 16.15
N THR A 348 6.75 21.45 16.54
CA THR A 348 5.75 20.84 15.65
C THR A 348 5.35 21.70 14.48
N ASP A 349 5.50 23.02 14.60
CA ASP A 349 5.06 23.98 13.56
C ASP A 349 6.16 24.23 12.51
N TRP A 350 7.33 23.63 12.69
CA TRP A 350 8.41 23.73 11.71
C TRP A 350 7.98 23.17 10.34
N LYS A 351 8.37 23.88 9.29
CA LYS A 351 8.16 23.50 7.90
C LYS A 351 9.47 23.63 7.13
N PRO A 352 9.66 22.77 6.08
CA PRO A 352 10.83 22.87 5.22
C PRO A 352 10.92 24.25 4.56
N GLY A 353 12.11 24.84 4.58
CA GLY A 353 12.44 26.05 3.83
C GLY A 353 12.88 25.73 2.39
N ALA A 354 13.34 26.75 1.67
CA ALA A 354 13.85 26.57 0.32
C ALA A 354 15.05 25.59 0.32
N GLY A 355 14.96 24.57 -0.54
CA GLY A 355 15.98 23.52 -0.66
C GLY A 355 15.94 22.44 0.44
N GLN A 356 14.97 22.50 1.34
CA GLN A 356 14.73 21.49 2.37
C GLN A 356 13.55 20.60 2.01
N THR A 357 13.49 19.43 2.62
CA THR A 357 12.36 18.50 2.57
C THR A 357 11.89 18.21 4.00
N TRP A 358 10.80 17.46 4.16
CA TRP A 358 10.35 17.03 5.48
C TRP A 358 11.32 16.08 6.18
N HIS A 359 12.30 15.50 5.48
CA HIS A 359 13.42 14.77 6.11
C HIS A 359 14.46 15.68 6.74
N SER A 360 14.55 16.95 6.32
CA SER A 360 15.60 17.88 6.77
C SER A 360 15.48 18.25 8.24
N PHE A 361 14.37 17.91 8.93
CA PHE A 361 14.30 18.06 10.38
C PHE A 361 15.37 17.24 11.10
N ASN A 362 15.83 16.12 10.52
CA ASN A 362 16.90 15.29 11.07
C ASN A 362 18.24 16.04 11.16
N ASP A 363 18.46 17.06 10.33
CA ASP A 363 19.69 17.83 10.32
C ASP A 363 19.89 18.63 11.62
N TYR A 364 18.81 18.87 12.35
CA TYR A 364 18.85 19.55 13.65
C TYR A 364 19.12 18.62 14.82
N ILE A 365 18.95 17.31 14.66
CA ILE A 365 19.01 16.31 15.73
C ILE A 365 20.44 15.82 15.93
N ASN A 366 20.95 15.91 17.15
CA ASN A 366 22.23 15.33 17.54
C ASN A 366 22.07 13.84 17.90
N PHE A 367 22.15 12.97 16.92
CA PHE A 367 22.09 11.52 17.13
C PHE A 367 23.28 10.93 17.91
N SER A 368 24.35 11.72 18.13
CA SER A 368 25.54 11.28 18.88
C SER A 368 25.43 11.52 20.39
N ASP A 369 24.40 12.20 20.87
CA ASP A 369 24.18 12.46 22.29
C ASP A 369 23.61 11.24 23.01
N LYS A 370 24.49 10.32 23.40
CA LYS A 370 24.09 9.09 24.10
C LYS A 370 23.30 9.35 25.38
N ALA A 371 23.77 10.29 26.21
CA ALA A 371 23.12 10.61 27.48
C ALA A 371 21.71 11.19 27.30
N GLY A 372 21.53 12.02 26.29
CA GLY A 372 20.19 12.54 25.91
C GLY A 372 19.25 11.44 25.46
N TRP A 373 19.74 10.47 24.66
CA TRP A 373 18.95 9.35 24.16
C TRP A 373 18.61 8.33 25.26
N GLU A 374 19.48 8.10 26.22
CA GLU A 374 19.19 7.22 27.37
C GLU A 374 17.98 7.71 28.17
N LYS A 375 17.73 9.02 28.26
CA LYS A 375 16.54 9.57 28.90
C LYS A 375 15.24 9.14 28.20
N TRP A 376 15.27 8.98 26.90
CA TRP A 376 14.12 8.50 26.15
C TRP A 376 13.83 7.01 26.45
N TRP A 377 14.85 6.18 26.35
CA TRP A 377 14.71 4.75 26.60
C TRP A 377 14.32 4.44 28.06
N GLY A 378 14.83 5.16 29.03
CA GLY A 378 14.55 4.95 30.45
C GLY A 378 13.14 5.29 30.92
N LYS A 379 12.31 5.92 30.11
CA LYS A 379 10.95 6.31 30.48
C LYS A 379 9.85 5.44 29.92
N LYS A 380 10.13 4.57 28.98
CA LYS A 380 9.12 3.89 28.13
C LYS A 380 9.23 2.38 28.08
N TRP A 381 10.12 1.79 28.86
CA TRP A 381 10.28 0.33 29.01
C TRP A 381 9.92 -0.12 30.41
#